data_c1c9f034bfcced5c30cfeaf94741b712
#
_entry.id   c1c9f034bfcced5c30cfeaf94741b712
#
_cell.length_a   1.000
_cell.length_b   1.000
_cell.length_c   1.000
_cell.angle_alpha   90.00
_cell.angle_beta   90.00
_cell.angle_gamma   90.00
#
_symmetry.space_group_name_H-M   'P 1'
#
loop_
_entity.id
_entity.type
_entity.pdbx_description
1 polymer ?
#
loop_
_entity_poly.entity_id
_entity_poly.type
_entity_poly.pdbx_seq_one_letter_code
_entity_poly.pdbx_strand_id
1 'polypeptide(L)'
;ALQPVKELAKLAHQNHAYIVVDGAQSVPHHKTDVQDADVDFLAFSAHKMCGPSGVGVLYGKFDLLEKMEPMLLGGGMNSRFESCGDMLLKPAPTKFEAGTPNIEGVIGCKAAIEYLDSIGMNNIEEYEKELRAYFAEKVIELDNIEFYNPDNIHGPVIFNAKGVFAQDAASFLSSKDIAVRSGNHCAKILHEIIGTDATIRASLYFYNTKEEVDKCIAAMKEITLENAIGIFF
;
A
#
# COMPACT_ATOMS: atom_id res chain seq x y z
N ALA A 1 -1.90 6.02 -10.04
CA ALA A 1 -2.30 5.29 -11.25
C ALA A 1 -2.07 3.79 -11.05
N LEU A 2 -2.97 2.96 -11.54
CA LEU A 2 -2.77 1.51 -11.60
C LEU A 2 -1.77 1.19 -12.71
N GLN A 3 -0.84 0.28 -12.44
CA GLN A 3 0.11 -0.19 -13.44
C GLN A 3 -0.55 -1.30 -14.30
N PRO A 4 -0.31 -1.35 -15.61
CA PRO A 4 -0.84 -2.38 -16.50
C PRO A 4 -0.03 -3.69 -16.33
N VAL A 5 -0.21 -4.37 -15.20
CA VAL A 5 0.62 -5.52 -14.77
C VAL A 5 0.58 -6.65 -15.80
N LYS A 6 -0.59 -6.97 -16.36
CA LYS A 6 -0.76 -8.04 -17.35
C LYS A 6 0.03 -7.78 -18.64
N GLU A 7 0.00 -6.54 -19.12
CA GLU A 7 0.77 -6.13 -20.31
C GLU A 7 2.26 -6.13 -20.03
N LEU A 8 2.67 -5.68 -18.84
CA LEU A 8 4.06 -5.72 -18.40
C LEU A 8 4.57 -7.15 -18.23
N ALA A 9 3.75 -8.06 -17.70
CA ALA A 9 4.08 -9.49 -17.63
C ALA A 9 4.33 -10.08 -19.00
N LYS A 10 3.44 -9.84 -19.95
CA LYS A 10 3.59 -10.27 -21.33
C LYS A 10 4.90 -9.74 -21.97
N LEU A 11 5.20 -8.46 -21.75
CA LEU A 11 6.42 -7.84 -22.26
C LEU A 11 7.69 -8.45 -21.63
N ALA A 12 7.67 -8.68 -20.33
CA ALA A 12 8.78 -9.34 -19.61
C ALA A 12 9.04 -10.74 -20.18
N HIS A 13 8.01 -11.55 -20.31
CA HIS A 13 8.15 -12.93 -20.81
C HIS A 13 8.60 -12.99 -22.27
N GLN A 14 8.17 -12.05 -23.12
CA GLN A 14 8.67 -11.95 -24.51
C GLN A 14 10.18 -11.66 -24.57
N ASN A 15 10.73 -11.04 -23.52
CA ASN A 15 12.15 -10.73 -23.40
C ASN A 15 12.90 -11.67 -22.46
N HIS A 16 12.34 -12.84 -22.16
CA HIS A 16 12.93 -13.84 -21.25
C HIS A 16 13.27 -13.30 -19.85
N ALA A 17 12.48 -12.32 -19.39
CA ALA A 17 12.62 -11.70 -18.07
C ALA A 17 11.48 -12.14 -17.16
N TYR A 18 11.73 -12.16 -15.85
CA TYR A 18 10.70 -12.36 -14.82
C TYR A 18 10.04 -11.04 -14.45
N ILE A 19 8.79 -11.14 -14.01
CA ILE A 19 8.05 -10.01 -13.43
C ILE A 19 7.81 -10.21 -11.94
N VAL A 20 8.28 -9.24 -11.15
CA VAL A 20 8.04 -9.17 -9.71
C VAL A 20 7.14 -7.97 -9.44
N VAL A 21 5.99 -8.19 -8.81
CA VAL A 21 5.01 -7.14 -8.54
C VAL A 21 5.02 -6.81 -7.04
N ASP A 22 5.25 -5.56 -6.71
CA ASP A 22 4.93 -5.02 -5.39
C ASP A 22 3.43 -4.71 -5.33
N GLY A 23 2.69 -5.62 -4.70
CA GLY A 23 1.24 -5.54 -4.50
C GLY A 23 0.85 -4.88 -3.17
N ALA A 24 1.79 -4.29 -2.43
CA ALA A 24 1.55 -3.76 -1.09
C ALA A 24 0.43 -2.71 -1.02
N GLN A 25 0.17 -2.00 -2.11
CA GLN A 25 -0.93 -1.04 -2.22
C GLN A 25 -2.06 -1.49 -3.14
N SER A 26 -1.84 -2.45 -4.04
CA SER A 26 -2.90 -2.91 -4.95
C SER A 26 -3.76 -4.00 -4.34
N VAL A 27 -3.15 -5.00 -3.69
CA VAL A 27 -3.89 -6.15 -3.11
C VAL A 27 -4.96 -5.73 -2.08
N PRO A 28 -4.72 -4.74 -1.20
CA PRO A 28 -5.76 -4.27 -0.28
C PRO A 28 -6.98 -3.61 -0.95
N HIS A 29 -6.80 -3.01 -2.13
CA HIS A 29 -7.78 -2.12 -2.76
C HIS A 29 -8.44 -2.70 -4.02
N HIS A 30 -7.82 -3.71 -4.65
CA HIS A 30 -8.27 -4.24 -5.93
C HIS A 30 -8.27 -5.77 -5.91
N LYS A 31 -9.25 -6.35 -6.61
CA LYS A 31 -9.24 -7.79 -6.88
C LYS A 31 -7.96 -8.16 -7.62
N THR A 32 -7.23 -9.11 -7.07
CA THR A 32 -5.95 -9.58 -7.61
C THR A 32 -6.09 -11.04 -8.07
N ASP A 33 -5.80 -11.29 -9.34
CA ASP A 33 -5.74 -12.63 -9.92
C ASP A 33 -4.35 -12.84 -10.53
N VAL A 34 -3.51 -13.58 -9.83
CA VAL A 34 -2.12 -13.82 -10.21
C VAL A 34 -1.98 -14.71 -11.45
N GLN A 35 -2.98 -15.56 -11.71
CA GLN A 35 -3.00 -16.45 -12.89
C GLN A 35 -3.42 -15.67 -14.13
N ASP A 36 -4.48 -14.85 -14.06
CA ASP A 36 -4.89 -13.99 -15.16
C ASP A 36 -3.83 -12.95 -15.53
N ALA A 37 -3.18 -12.37 -14.51
CA ALA A 37 -2.10 -11.41 -14.71
C ALA A 37 -0.77 -12.05 -15.14
N ASP A 38 -0.63 -13.37 -15.03
CA ASP A 38 0.57 -14.17 -15.36
C ASP A 38 1.85 -13.63 -14.70
N VAL A 39 1.75 -13.16 -13.45
CA VAL A 39 2.91 -12.67 -12.70
C VAL A 39 3.76 -13.83 -12.19
N ASP A 40 5.08 -13.64 -12.17
CA ASP A 40 6.00 -14.65 -11.64
C ASP A 40 6.09 -14.59 -10.12
N PHE A 41 6.12 -13.36 -9.57
CA PHE A 41 6.09 -13.12 -8.13
C PHE A 41 5.20 -11.93 -7.79
N LEU A 42 4.50 -12.01 -6.64
CA LEU A 42 3.72 -10.92 -6.05
C LEU A 42 4.00 -10.86 -4.55
N ALA A 43 4.34 -9.67 -4.04
CA ALA A 43 4.54 -9.46 -2.60
C ALA A 43 3.52 -8.46 -2.05
N PHE A 44 2.99 -8.72 -0.85
CA PHE A 44 2.10 -7.79 -0.13
C PHE A 44 2.17 -7.97 1.39
N SER A 45 1.54 -7.06 2.13
CA SER A 45 1.60 -7.02 3.59
C SER A 45 0.21 -7.02 4.21
N ALA A 46 -0.02 -7.88 5.21
CA ALA A 46 -1.31 -8.05 5.86
C ALA A 46 -1.81 -6.76 6.56
N HIS A 47 -0.91 -5.98 7.18
CA HIS A 47 -1.30 -4.76 7.91
C HIS A 47 -1.93 -3.66 7.04
N LYS A 48 -1.82 -3.74 5.71
CA LYS A 48 -2.47 -2.81 4.78
C LYS A 48 -3.84 -3.28 4.30
N MET A 49 -4.25 -4.50 4.69
CA MET A 49 -5.52 -5.11 4.31
C MET A 49 -6.29 -5.63 5.54
N CYS A 50 -6.41 -4.80 6.57
CA CYS A 50 -7.08 -5.12 7.85
C CYS A 50 -6.44 -6.28 8.63
N GLY A 51 -5.28 -6.75 8.23
CA GLY A 51 -4.57 -7.85 8.88
C GLY A 51 -3.53 -7.39 9.91
N PRO A 52 -2.89 -8.32 10.61
CA PRO A 52 -1.91 -8.02 11.64
C PRO A 52 -0.60 -7.50 11.07
N SER A 53 0.15 -6.76 11.91
CA SER A 53 1.54 -6.38 11.64
C SER A 53 2.46 -7.60 11.68
N GLY A 54 3.61 -7.53 10.99
CA GLY A 54 4.63 -8.58 11.02
C GLY A 54 4.30 -9.80 10.14
N VAL A 55 3.29 -9.70 9.27
CA VAL A 55 2.96 -10.73 8.27
C VAL A 55 3.02 -10.12 6.88
N GLY A 56 3.80 -10.77 6.01
CA GLY A 56 3.84 -10.52 4.59
C GLY A 56 3.66 -11.83 3.82
N VAL A 57 3.22 -11.72 2.59
CA VAL A 57 3.03 -12.84 1.69
C VAL A 57 3.86 -12.62 0.43
N LEU A 58 4.58 -13.65 0.03
CA LEU A 58 5.19 -13.77 -1.29
C LEU A 58 4.51 -14.92 -2.03
N TYR A 59 3.76 -14.56 -3.08
CA TYR A 59 3.37 -15.53 -4.10
C TYR A 59 4.51 -15.69 -5.10
N GLY A 60 4.72 -16.92 -5.56
CA GLY A 60 5.64 -17.22 -6.66
C GLY A 60 5.17 -18.44 -7.44
N LYS A 61 5.44 -18.45 -8.77
CA LYS A 61 5.25 -19.67 -9.57
C LYS A 61 6.08 -20.80 -8.98
N PHE A 62 5.49 -21.98 -8.79
CA PHE A 62 6.11 -23.08 -8.06
C PHE A 62 7.50 -23.45 -8.60
N ASP A 63 7.66 -23.56 -9.90
CA ASP A 63 8.93 -23.90 -10.55
C ASP A 63 10.03 -22.86 -10.31
N LEU A 64 9.66 -21.61 -10.08
CA LEU A 64 10.59 -20.55 -9.73
C LEU A 64 10.95 -20.60 -8.25
N LEU A 65 9.98 -20.84 -7.38
CA LEU A 65 10.23 -21.04 -5.94
C LEU A 65 11.15 -22.23 -5.69
N GLU A 66 10.99 -23.32 -6.44
CA GLU A 66 11.89 -24.49 -6.33
C GLU A 66 13.36 -24.15 -6.69
N LYS A 67 13.60 -23.21 -7.58
CA LYS A 67 14.94 -22.75 -7.99
C LYS A 67 15.55 -21.70 -7.06
N MET A 68 14.73 -21.04 -6.24
CA MET A 68 15.21 -20.01 -5.33
C MET A 68 15.93 -20.61 -4.12
N GLU A 69 17.02 -19.98 -3.71
CA GLU A 69 17.68 -20.26 -2.43
C GLU A 69 16.99 -19.48 -1.31
N PRO A 70 16.76 -20.09 -0.13
CA PRO A 70 16.21 -19.39 1.02
C PRO A 70 17.22 -18.38 1.58
N MET A 71 16.75 -17.21 1.97
CA MET A 71 17.59 -16.19 2.62
C MET A 71 17.96 -16.54 4.06
N LEU A 72 17.09 -17.30 4.74
CA LEU A 72 17.27 -17.70 6.13
C LEU A 72 17.28 -19.22 6.23
N LEU A 73 18.10 -19.74 7.11
CA LEU A 73 18.15 -21.16 7.43
C LEU A 73 17.74 -21.37 8.90
N GLY A 74 16.96 -22.45 9.16
CA GLY A 74 16.47 -22.73 10.50
C GLY A 74 15.79 -24.09 10.61
N GLY A 75 15.28 -24.38 11.79
CA GLY A 75 14.61 -25.65 12.07
C GLY A 75 13.37 -25.84 11.20
N GLY A 76 13.14 -27.08 10.78
CA GLY A 76 11.94 -27.48 10.05
C GLY A 76 12.05 -27.48 8.54
N MET A 77 12.97 -26.72 7.95
CA MET A 77 13.08 -26.55 6.50
C MET A 77 13.96 -27.61 5.78
N ASN A 78 14.70 -28.40 6.52
CA ASN A 78 15.56 -29.46 5.98
C ASN A 78 14.87 -30.83 6.02
N SER A 79 15.12 -31.63 5.00
CA SER A 79 14.72 -33.04 4.93
C SER A 79 15.82 -33.96 5.47
N ARG A 80 17.10 -33.60 5.29
CA ARG A 80 18.25 -34.41 5.69
C ARG A 80 19.48 -33.56 5.95
N PHE A 81 20.26 -33.98 6.96
CA PHE A 81 21.62 -33.52 7.18
C PHE A 81 22.62 -34.66 6.87
N GLU A 82 23.65 -34.35 6.13
CA GLU A 82 24.78 -35.25 5.91
C GLU A 82 25.90 -34.95 6.91
N SER A 83 26.66 -35.98 7.26
CA SER A 83 27.81 -35.84 8.19
C SER A 83 28.92 -34.92 7.65
N CYS A 84 28.97 -34.70 6.35
CA CYS A 84 29.92 -33.79 5.67
C CYS A 84 29.48 -32.31 5.77
N GLY A 85 28.30 -32.01 6.36
CA GLY A 85 27.74 -30.65 6.47
C GLY A 85 26.78 -30.27 5.37
N ASP A 86 26.59 -31.15 4.37
CA ASP A 86 25.60 -30.89 3.32
C ASP A 86 24.15 -30.98 3.88
N MET A 87 23.33 -30.06 3.48
CA MET A 87 21.93 -29.96 3.89
C MET A 87 21.02 -30.06 2.68
N LEU A 88 20.10 -31.02 2.72
CA LEU A 88 19.04 -31.12 1.74
C LEU A 88 17.78 -30.42 2.25
N LEU A 89 17.34 -29.39 1.54
CA LEU A 89 16.12 -28.66 1.88
C LEU A 89 14.87 -29.44 1.48
N LYS A 90 13.77 -29.18 2.19
CA LYS A 90 12.44 -29.61 1.77
C LYS A 90 12.00 -28.86 0.51
N PRO A 91 10.97 -29.35 -0.23
CA PRO A 91 10.40 -28.60 -1.34
C PRO A 91 9.76 -27.27 -0.89
N ALA A 92 9.55 -26.34 -1.82
CA ALA A 92 8.73 -25.16 -1.58
C ALA A 92 7.29 -25.58 -1.17
N PRO A 93 6.59 -24.84 -0.31
CA PRO A 93 7.04 -23.59 0.34
C PRO A 93 7.89 -23.83 1.60
N THR A 94 7.96 -25.05 2.14
CA THR A 94 8.56 -25.36 3.44
C THR A 94 10.06 -25.01 3.52
N LYS A 95 10.77 -25.04 2.40
CA LYS A 95 12.18 -24.60 2.35
C LYS A 95 12.42 -23.14 2.73
N PHE A 96 11.38 -22.31 2.78
CA PHE A 96 11.44 -20.90 3.16
C PHE A 96 11.01 -20.64 4.62
N GLU A 97 10.60 -21.68 5.34
CA GLU A 97 10.12 -21.57 6.73
C GLU A 97 11.27 -21.85 7.72
N ALA A 98 12.09 -20.86 8.00
CA ALA A 98 13.24 -20.96 8.90
C ALA A 98 12.82 -20.87 10.38
N GLY A 99 12.54 -22.00 11.01
CA GLY A 99 12.05 -22.09 12.39
C GLY A 99 10.54 -22.00 12.47
N THR A 100 10.02 -21.80 13.69
CA THR A 100 8.56 -21.67 13.92
C THR A 100 8.06 -20.38 13.30
N PRO A 101 7.09 -20.42 12.33
CA PRO A 101 6.55 -19.23 11.70
C PRO A 101 5.64 -18.44 12.66
N ASN A 102 5.29 -17.21 12.26
CA ASN A 102 4.31 -16.39 12.98
C ASN A 102 2.89 -16.92 12.77
N ILE A 103 2.55 -18.01 13.50
CA ILE A 103 1.28 -18.73 13.35
C ILE A 103 0.09 -17.82 13.62
N GLU A 104 0.15 -17.06 14.72
CA GLU A 104 -0.92 -16.13 15.14
C GLU A 104 -1.19 -15.07 14.07
N GLY A 105 -0.12 -14.50 13.53
CA GLY A 105 -0.21 -13.50 12.46
C GLY A 105 -0.80 -14.08 11.17
N VAL A 106 -0.46 -15.30 10.79
CA VAL A 106 -1.02 -15.97 9.60
C VAL A 106 -2.50 -16.25 9.77
N ILE A 107 -2.92 -16.71 10.96
CA ILE A 107 -4.35 -16.93 11.28
C ILE A 107 -5.10 -15.59 11.24
N GLY A 108 -4.52 -14.52 11.79
CA GLY A 108 -5.10 -13.19 11.71
C GLY A 108 -5.20 -12.65 10.28
N CYS A 109 -4.18 -12.92 9.44
CA CYS A 109 -4.21 -12.58 8.01
C CYS A 109 -5.36 -13.31 7.28
N LYS A 110 -5.57 -14.60 7.57
CA LYS A 110 -6.71 -15.36 7.03
C LYS A 110 -8.04 -14.69 7.39
N ALA A 111 -8.24 -14.33 8.66
CA ALA A 111 -9.47 -13.67 9.10
C ALA A 111 -9.71 -12.33 8.39
N ALA A 112 -8.62 -11.56 8.12
CA ALA A 112 -8.71 -10.31 7.36
C ALA A 112 -9.12 -10.56 5.90
N ILE A 113 -8.56 -11.58 5.25
CA ILE A 113 -8.94 -11.96 3.89
C ILE A 113 -10.43 -12.37 3.83
N GLU A 114 -10.87 -13.24 4.74
CA GLU A 114 -12.27 -13.66 4.82
C GLU A 114 -13.23 -12.48 5.06
N TYR A 115 -12.81 -11.50 5.86
CA TYR A 115 -13.56 -10.27 6.10
C TYR A 115 -13.69 -9.42 4.82
N LEU A 116 -12.59 -9.16 4.12
CA LEU A 116 -12.60 -8.41 2.87
C LEU A 116 -13.40 -9.11 1.78
N ASP A 117 -13.28 -10.43 1.67
CA ASP A 117 -14.05 -11.24 0.73
C ASP A 117 -15.57 -11.19 1.03
N SER A 118 -15.95 -11.12 2.32
CA SER A 118 -17.35 -10.99 2.72
C SER A 118 -17.98 -9.65 2.29
N ILE A 119 -17.19 -8.58 2.18
CA ILE A 119 -17.61 -7.28 1.64
C ILE A 119 -17.60 -7.33 0.10
N GLY A 120 -16.62 -8.03 -0.46
CA GLY A 120 -16.35 -8.14 -1.89
C GLY A 120 -15.39 -7.07 -2.40
N MET A 121 -14.25 -7.50 -2.94
CA MET A 121 -13.20 -6.58 -3.41
C MET A 121 -13.66 -5.61 -4.49
N ASN A 122 -14.60 -6.00 -5.34
CA ASN A 122 -15.17 -5.07 -6.34
C ASN A 122 -15.99 -3.96 -5.69
N ASN A 123 -16.75 -4.28 -4.61
CA ASN A 123 -17.54 -3.29 -3.87
C ASN A 123 -16.61 -2.29 -3.16
N ILE A 124 -15.51 -2.79 -2.58
CA ILE A 124 -14.48 -1.95 -1.95
C ILE A 124 -13.90 -0.97 -2.96
N GLU A 125 -13.46 -1.48 -4.11
CA GLU A 125 -12.87 -0.65 -5.17
C GLU A 125 -13.84 0.42 -5.68
N GLU A 126 -15.11 0.07 -5.92
CA GLU A 126 -16.13 1.00 -6.40
C GLU A 126 -16.43 2.09 -5.37
N TYR A 127 -16.61 1.71 -4.11
CA TYR A 127 -16.83 2.66 -3.03
C TYR A 127 -15.64 3.62 -2.82
N GLU A 128 -14.43 3.12 -2.88
CA GLU A 128 -13.23 3.96 -2.77
C GLU A 128 -13.09 4.95 -3.93
N LYS A 129 -13.45 4.54 -5.15
CA LYS A 129 -13.52 5.44 -6.31
C LYS A 129 -14.53 6.57 -6.10
N GLU A 130 -15.74 6.23 -5.61
CA GLU A 130 -16.77 7.23 -5.31
C GLU A 130 -16.30 8.20 -4.22
N LEU A 131 -15.75 7.68 -3.12
CA LEU A 131 -15.31 8.50 -1.99
C LEU A 131 -14.14 9.41 -2.39
N ARG A 132 -13.20 8.88 -3.19
CA ARG A 132 -12.09 9.68 -3.72
C ARG A 132 -12.56 10.77 -4.68
N ALA A 133 -13.51 10.47 -5.57
CA ALA A 133 -14.08 11.45 -6.48
C ALA A 133 -14.77 12.57 -5.70
N TYR A 134 -15.58 12.21 -4.71
CA TYR A 134 -16.25 13.15 -3.81
C TYR A 134 -15.25 14.06 -3.08
N PHE A 135 -14.12 13.51 -2.62
CA PHE A 135 -13.08 14.29 -1.97
C PHE A 135 -12.40 15.24 -2.98
N ALA A 136 -12.01 14.72 -4.16
CA ALA A 136 -11.33 15.51 -5.18
C ALA A 136 -12.18 16.70 -5.66
N GLU A 137 -13.46 16.47 -5.90
CA GLU A 137 -14.41 17.50 -6.29
C GLU A 137 -14.44 18.69 -5.30
N LYS A 138 -14.43 18.38 -3.99
CA LYS A 138 -14.40 19.42 -2.94
C LYS A 138 -13.04 20.09 -2.77
N VAL A 139 -11.94 19.36 -2.96
CA VAL A 139 -10.59 19.92 -2.84
C VAL A 139 -10.31 20.94 -3.96
N ILE A 140 -10.80 20.68 -5.18
CA ILE A 140 -10.63 21.58 -6.34
C ILE A 140 -11.25 22.97 -6.06
N GLU A 141 -12.29 23.05 -5.24
CA GLU A 141 -12.95 24.30 -4.88
C GLU A 141 -12.20 25.14 -3.84
N LEU A 142 -11.09 24.62 -3.26
CA LEU A 142 -10.34 25.29 -2.20
C LEU A 142 -9.23 26.16 -2.77
N ASP A 143 -9.39 27.49 -2.73
CA ASP A 143 -8.43 28.45 -3.22
C ASP A 143 -7.07 28.43 -2.49
N ASN A 144 -7.06 28.02 -1.22
CA ASN A 144 -5.86 27.92 -0.37
C ASN A 144 -5.09 26.60 -0.54
N ILE A 145 -5.60 25.65 -1.34
CA ILE A 145 -5.00 24.33 -1.53
C ILE A 145 -4.38 24.22 -2.94
N GLU A 146 -3.26 23.57 -3.01
CA GLU A 146 -2.61 23.12 -4.24
C GLU A 146 -2.82 21.58 -4.35
N PHE A 147 -3.58 21.15 -5.36
CA PHE A 147 -3.98 19.76 -5.54
C PHE A 147 -3.22 19.12 -6.69
N TYR A 148 -2.38 18.10 -6.38
CA TYR A 148 -1.41 17.54 -7.33
C TYR A 148 -1.94 16.41 -8.22
N ASN A 149 -3.01 15.73 -7.83
CA ASN A 149 -3.52 14.57 -8.57
C ASN A 149 -5.03 14.56 -8.77
N PRO A 150 -5.62 15.65 -9.31
CA PRO A 150 -7.08 15.80 -9.45
C PRO A 150 -7.71 14.69 -10.31
N ASP A 151 -7.06 14.33 -11.42
CA ASP A 151 -7.60 13.39 -12.42
C ASP A 151 -7.44 11.91 -12.04
N ASN A 152 -6.76 11.60 -10.94
CA ASN A 152 -6.61 10.22 -10.51
C ASN A 152 -7.94 9.70 -9.95
N ILE A 153 -8.36 8.53 -10.40
CA ILE A 153 -9.57 7.85 -9.92
C ILE A 153 -9.28 6.87 -8.79
N HIS A 154 -8.01 6.54 -8.55
CA HIS A 154 -7.56 5.61 -7.52
C HIS A 154 -6.47 6.22 -6.65
N GLY A 155 -6.32 5.68 -5.46
CA GLY A 155 -5.26 6.01 -4.52
C GLY A 155 -5.51 7.31 -3.74
N PRO A 156 -4.51 7.77 -3.00
CA PRO A 156 -4.67 8.88 -2.05
C PRO A 156 -4.86 10.23 -2.75
N VAL A 157 -5.41 11.18 -2.00
CA VAL A 157 -5.47 12.61 -2.37
C VAL A 157 -4.19 13.27 -1.92
N ILE A 158 -3.47 13.93 -2.87
CA ILE A 158 -2.16 14.55 -2.63
C ILE A 158 -2.29 16.06 -2.81
N PHE A 159 -1.96 16.81 -1.77
CA PHE A 159 -2.12 18.27 -1.76
C PHE A 159 -1.09 18.98 -0.89
N ASN A 160 -1.01 20.30 -1.02
CA ASN A 160 -0.37 21.19 -0.07
C ASN A 160 -1.28 22.39 0.23
N ALA A 161 -1.10 23.04 1.38
CA ALA A 161 -1.67 24.34 1.64
C ALA A 161 -0.71 25.44 1.15
N LYS A 162 -1.19 26.39 0.39
CA LYS A 162 -0.37 27.47 -0.20
C LYS A 162 0.28 28.32 0.89
N GLY A 163 1.61 28.44 0.83
CA GLY A 163 2.38 29.23 1.78
C GLY A 163 2.54 28.60 3.19
N VAL A 164 2.14 27.34 3.38
CA VAL A 164 2.30 26.60 4.63
C VAL A 164 3.13 25.35 4.40
N PHE A 165 4.11 25.10 5.25
CA PHE A 165 4.93 23.91 5.16
C PHE A 165 4.07 22.65 5.40
N ALA A 166 4.29 21.61 4.58
CA ALA A 166 3.44 20.42 4.57
C ALA A 166 3.32 19.75 5.95
N GLN A 167 4.37 19.78 6.76
CA GLN A 167 4.37 19.19 8.10
C GLN A 167 3.56 20.02 9.09
N ASP A 168 3.61 21.35 9.00
CA ASP A 168 2.84 22.23 9.88
C ASP A 168 1.34 22.13 9.56
N ALA A 169 0.99 22.12 8.28
CA ALA A 169 -0.38 21.89 7.85
C ALA A 169 -0.91 20.51 8.26
N ALA A 170 -0.08 19.46 8.19
CA ALA A 170 -0.45 18.13 8.69
C ALA A 170 -0.63 18.11 10.21
N SER A 171 0.21 18.84 10.96
CA SER A 171 0.07 19.00 12.42
C SER A 171 -1.22 19.73 12.78
N PHE A 172 -1.56 20.79 12.02
CA PHE A 172 -2.85 21.47 12.16
C PHE A 172 -4.04 20.53 11.94
N LEU A 173 -4.04 19.74 10.86
CA LEU A 173 -5.08 18.74 10.62
C LEU A 173 -5.15 17.71 11.74
N SER A 174 -4.00 17.26 12.26
CA SER A 174 -3.94 16.35 13.41
C SER A 174 -4.57 16.96 14.67
N SER A 175 -4.43 18.28 14.92
CA SER A 175 -5.10 18.96 16.03
C SER A 175 -6.63 19.01 15.91
N LYS A 176 -7.15 18.73 14.71
CA LYS A 176 -8.59 18.61 14.40
C LYS A 176 -9.04 17.14 14.31
N ASP A 177 -8.24 16.19 14.82
CA ASP A 177 -8.48 14.74 14.77
C ASP A 177 -8.50 14.17 13.33
N ILE A 178 -7.74 14.77 12.41
CA ILE A 178 -7.63 14.33 11.02
C ILE A 178 -6.22 13.81 10.78
N ALA A 179 -6.09 12.49 10.61
CA ALA A 179 -4.82 11.82 10.37
C ALA A 179 -4.45 11.86 8.89
N VAL A 180 -3.40 12.60 8.56
CA VAL A 180 -2.78 12.63 7.24
C VAL A 180 -1.27 12.35 7.37
N ARG A 181 -0.62 12.08 6.26
CA ARG A 181 0.84 11.94 6.23
C ARG A 181 1.46 13.08 5.45
N SER A 182 2.49 13.73 5.99
CA SER A 182 3.35 14.68 5.28
C SER A 182 4.72 14.09 4.94
N GLY A 183 5.40 14.67 3.95
CA GLY A 183 6.76 14.32 3.54
C GLY A 183 6.86 13.78 2.10
N ASN A 184 7.93 13.04 1.83
CA ASN A 184 8.26 12.55 0.48
C ASN A 184 7.57 11.24 0.09
N HIS A 185 6.84 10.60 1.01
CA HIS A 185 6.08 9.34 0.78
C HIS A 185 6.89 8.22 0.09
N CYS A 186 8.20 8.14 0.34
CA CYS A 186 9.16 7.26 -0.35
C CYS A 186 9.29 7.50 -1.87
N ALA A 187 8.92 8.70 -2.36
CA ALA A 187 8.89 9.08 -3.76
C ALA A 187 9.65 10.39 -4.02
N LYS A 188 10.87 10.51 -3.52
CA LYS A 188 11.67 11.75 -3.60
C LYS A 188 11.84 12.29 -5.02
N ILE A 189 12.12 11.41 -5.99
CA ILE A 189 12.27 11.80 -7.40
C ILE A 189 10.97 12.42 -7.96
N LEU A 190 9.81 11.88 -7.54
CA LEU A 190 8.52 12.46 -7.95
C LEU A 190 8.36 13.89 -7.43
N HIS A 191 8.79 14.15 -6.17
CA HIS A 191 8.72 15.50 -5.59
C HIS A 191 9.63 16.50 -6.34
N GLU A 192 10.80 16.07 -6.78
CA GLU A 192 11.68 16.86 -7.65
C GLU A 192 11.02 17.21 -8.99
N ILE A 193 10.28 16.27 -9.59
CA ILE A 193 9.56 16.47 -10.86
C ILE A 193 8.40 17.46 -10.71
N ILE A 194 7.63 17.37 -9.62
CA ILE A 194 6.48 18.24 -9.35
C ILE A 194 6.88 19.59 -8.71
N GLY A 195 8.17 19.78 -8.41
CA GLY A 195 8.71 21.04 -7.91
C GLY A 195 8.36 21.38 -6.46
N THR A 196 8.23 20.37 -5.60
CA THR A 196 7.98 20.57 -4.17
C THR A 196 8.86 19.67 -3.30
N ASP A 197 9.21 20.13 -2.10
CA ASP A 197 10.04 19.35 -1.17
C ASP A 197 9.26 18.29 -0.42
N ALA A 198 7.96 18.51 -0.22
CA ALA A 198 7.08 17.60 0.52
C ALA A 198 5.61 17.82 0.12
N THR A 199 4.79 16.80 0.30
CA THR A 199 3.34 16.91 0.13
C THR A 199 2.59 16.32 1.33
N ILE A 200 1.31 16.66 1.44
CA ILE A 200 0.36 16.03 2.36
C ILE A 200 -0.41 14.96 1.59
N ARG A 201 -0.58 13.80 2.22
CA ARG A 201 -1.30 12.67 1.68
C ARG A 201 -2.46 12.27 2.58
N ALA A 202 -3.67 12.41 2.10
CA ALA A 202 -4.86 11.82 2.69
C ALA A 202 -5.15 10.48 1.99
N SER A 203 -5.16 9.41 2.77
CA SER A 203 -5.46 8.06 2.28
C SER A 203 -6.84 7.64 2.77
N LEU A 204 -7.68 7.21 1.84
CA LEU A 204 -9.02 6.70 2.09
C LEU A 204 -9.01 5.18 2.00
N TYR A 205 -9.91 4.53 2.74
CA TYR A 205 -10.19 3.12 2.62
C TYR A 205 -11.69 2.88 2.78
N PHE A 206 -12.19 1.69 2.52
CA PHE A 206 -13.62 1.38 2.47
C PHE A 206 -14.39 1.65 3.78
N TYR A 207 -13.73 1.85 4.89
CA TYR A 207 -14.37 2.19 6.17
C TYR A 207 -14.49 3.72 6.41
N ASN A 208 -13.90 4.57 5.55
CA ASN A 208 -14.07 6.01 5.66
C ASN A 208 -15.44 6.45 5.10
N THR A 209 -15.95 7.57 5.57
CA THR A 209 -17.27 8.09 5.19
C THR A 209 -17.20 9.44 4.50
N LYS A 210 -18.30 9.85 3.84
CA LYS A 210 -18.42 11.18 3.25
C LYS A 210 -18.41 12.28 4.30
N GLU A 211 -18.95 12.03 5.49
CA GLU A 211 -18.95 12.94 6.64
C GLU A 211 -17.52 13.19 7.15
N GLU A 212 -16.66 12.17 7.15
CA GLU A 212 -15.23 12.33 7.49
C GLU A 212 -14.49 13.14 6.42
N VAL A 213 -14.83 12.95 5.15
CA VAL A 213 -14.31 13.80 4.06
C VAL A 213 -14.76 15.25 4.26
N ASP A 214 -16.04 15.50 4.58
CA ASP A 214 -16.55 16.84 4.84
C ASP A 214 -15.86 17.52 6.03
N LYS A 215 -15.61 16.78 7.11
CA LYS A 215 -14.81 17.25 8.25
C LYS A 215 -13.40 17.63 7.81
N CYS A 216 -12.76 16.82 6.99
CA CYS A 216 -11.43 17.08 6.46
C CYS A 216 -11.43 18.35 5.58
N ILE A 217 -12.37 18.50 4.67
CA ILE A 217 -12.52 19.69 3.81
C ILE A 217 -12.75 20.95 4.64
N ALA A 218 -13.59 20.89 5.68
CA ALA A 218 -13.80 22.02 6.58
C ALA A 218 -12.51 22.46 7.26
N ALA A 219 -11.73 21.51 7.79
CA ALA A 219 -10.44 21.81 8.38
C ALA A 219 -9.40 22.30 7.36
N MET A 220 -9.38 21.78 6.12
CA MET A 220 -8.48 22.24 5.07
C MET A 220 -8.72 23.72 4.71
N LYS A 221 -9.96 24.21 4.75
CA LYS A 221 -10.29 25.64 4.56
C LYS A 221 -9.65 26.55 5.59
N GLU A 222 -9.45 26.06 6.81
CA GLU A 222 -8.88 26.79 7.93
C GLU A 222 -7.34 26.81 7.94
N ILE A 223 -6.67 26.06 7.03
CA ILE A 223 -5.20 26.02 7.00
C ILE A 223 -4.67 27.37 6.53
N THR A 224 -4.05 28.09 7.44
CA THR A 224 -3.26 29.30 7.22
C THR A 224 -1.93 29.17 7.95
N LEU A 225 -0.95 29.99 7.60
CA LEU A 225 0.33 30.00 8.33
C LEU A 225 0.14 30.29 9.81
N GLU A 226 -0.75 31.24 10.14
CA GLU A 226 -1.06 31.62 11.52
C GLU A 226 -1.67 30.45 12.30
N ASN A 227 -2.69 29.78 11.75
CA ASN A 227 -3.36 28.64 12.39
C ASN A 227 -2.42 27.44 12.52
N ALA A 228 -1.57 27.18 11.52
CA ALA A 228 -0.65 26.05 11.53
C ALA A 228 0.47 26.22 12.57
N ILE A 229 0.95 27.44 12.77
CA ILE A 229 1.95 27.74 13.81
C ILE A 229 1.30 27.87 15.18
N GLY A 230 0.09 28.42 15.26
CA GLY A 230 -0.64 28.67 16.53
C GLY A 230 -0.91 27.41 17.35
N ILE A 231 -0.86 26.22 16.78
CA ILE A 231 -1.01 24.96 17.52
C ILE A 231 0.18 24.63 18.44
N PHE A 232 1.32 25.30 18.27
CA PHE A 232 2.53 25.07 19.05
C PHE A 232 2.68 26.06 20.24
N PHE A 233 1.77 26.99 20.37
CA PHE A 233 1.74 28.02 21.41
C PHE A 233 0.39 28.03 22.14
#